data_f48b37daf74d82b1db5105b83d2bef13
#
_entry.id   f48b37daf74d82b1db5105b83d2bef13
#
_cell.length_a   1.000
_cell.length_b   1.000
_cell.length_c   1.000
_cell.angle_alpha   90.00
_cell.angle_beta   90.00
_cell.angle_gamma   90.00
#
_symmetry.space_group_name_H-M   'P 1'
#
loop_
_entity.id
_entity.type
_entity.pdbx_description
1 polymer ?
#
loop_
_entity_poly.entity_id
_entity_poly.type
_entity_poly.pdbx_seq_one_letter_code
_entity_poly.pdbx_strand_id
1 'polypeptide(L)'
;MRLAGRERLGFYPLPIAEAKRIRTFLQFPEQVCSALDPCIGEGVAFAELTRDAKTRRYGIELEAQRAALARSSADEVIHGNCFDVQCPVESYSLIYLNPPYDFEIGEDKSQRMERLFLDHVYRWLKRGGVLILVIPRDYIRDCGQILAYQFRDVRVYHLTEGSQSQEH
;
A
#
# COMPACT_ATOMS: atom_id res chain seq x y z
N MET A 1 -8.06 20.33 17.16
CA MET A 1 -6.96 20.86 16.32
C MET A 1 -5.90 19.81 15.95
N ARG A 2 -6.22 18.50 15.93
CA ARG A 2 -5.29 17.40 15.60
C ARG A 2 -5.71 16.54 14.37
N LEU A 3 -6.90 16.73 13.82
CA LEU A 3 -7.37 16.06 12.62
C LEU A 3 -6.77 16.64 11.33
N ALA A 4 -6.59 17.96 11.29
CA ALA A 4 -6.08 18.66 10.10
C ALA A 4 -4.63 18.32 9.69
N GLY A 5 -3.84 17.69 10.55
CA GLY A 5 -2.48 17.26 10.23
C GLY A 5 -2.41 15.91 9.53
N ARG A 6 -3.40 15.03 9.75
CA ARG A 6 -3.50 13.72 9.08
C ARG A 6 -3.97 13.84 7.63
N GLU A 7 -4.85 14.79 7.37
CA GLU A 7 -5.37 15.08 6.03
C GLU A 7 -4.35 15.73 5.10
N ARG A 8 -3.36 16.44 5.64
CA ARG A 8 -2.36 17.20 4.87
C ARG A 8 -1.43 16.35 3.98
N LEU A 9 -1.34 15.05 4.23
CA LEU A 9 -0.49 14.13 3.46
C LEU A 9 -1.30 13.04 2.73
N GLY A 10 -2.61 13.25 2.54
CA GLY A 10 -3.46 12.30 1.81
C GLY A 10 -3.52 10.90 2.44
N PHE A 11 -3.32 10.80 3.77
CA PHE A 11 -3.33 9.52 4.47
C PHE A 11 -4.75 9.04 4.77
N TYR A 12 -5.18 8.02 4.08
CA TYR A 12 -6.47 7.35 4.27
C TYR A 12 -6.22 5.88 4.64
N PRO A 13 -6.23 5.54 5.94
CA PRO A 13 -6.00 4.17 6.38
C PRO A 13 -7.12 3.24 5.93
N LEU A 14 -6.77 2.06 5.44
CA LEU A 14 -7.75 1.02 5.15
C LEU A 14 -8.43 0.59 6.45
N PRO A 15 -9.78 0.58 6.50
CA PRO A 15 -10.51 0.09 7.67
C PRO A 15 -10.12 -1.34 8.03
N ILE A 16 -10.02 -1.63 9.32
CA ILE A 16 -9.57 -2.94 9.80
C ILE A 16 -10.52 -4.08 9.34
N ALA A 17 -11.81 -3.81 9.22
CA ALA A 17 -12.78 -4.77 8.72
C ALA A 17 -12.49 -5.18 7.27
N GLU A 18 -12.07 -4.22 6.43
CA GLU A 18 -11.66 -4.49 5.05
C GLU A 18 -10.33 -5.23 4.98
N ALA A 19 -9.36 -4.87 5.83
CA ALA A 19 -8.11 -5.61 5.93
C ALA A 19 -8.35 -7.09 6.31
N LYS A 20 -9.24 -7.35 7.26
CA LYS A 20 -9.67 -8.72 7.63
C LYS A 20 -10.30 -9.46 6.46
N ARG A 21 -11.17 -8.78 5.70
CA ARG A 21 -11.81 -9.36 4.52
C ARG A 21 -10.79 -9.71 3.43
N ILE A 22 -9.87 -8.79 3.13
CA ILE A 22 -8.80 -9.02 2.16
C ILE A 22 -7.89 -10.16 2.62
N ARG A 23 -7.58 -10.25 3.92
CA ARG A 23 -6.78 -11.34 4.48
C ARG A 23 -7.34 -12.72 4.16
N THR A 24 -8.67 -12.88 4.06
CA THR A 24 -9.29 -14.17 3.71
C THR A 24 -9.01 -14.62 2.28
N PHE A 25 -8.60 -13.74 1.38
CA PHE A 25 -8.22 -14.08 0.01
C PHE A 25 -6.73 -14.46 -0.12
N LEU A 26 -5.93 -14.26 0.92
CA LEU A 26 -4.50 -14.47 0.88
C LEU A 26 -4.13 -15.84 1.43
N GLN A 27 -3.27 -16.54 0.71
CA GLN A 27 -2.61 -17.75 1.17
C GLN A 27 -1.11 -17.48 1.23
N PHE A 28 -0.53 -17.68 2.40
CA PHE A 28 0.90 -17.53 2.60
C PHE A 28 1.61 -18.88 2.56
N PRO A 29 2.86 -18.93 2.06
CA PRO A 29 3.65 -20.15 2.09
C PRO A 29 4.01 -20.52 3.53
N GLU A 30 4.38 -21.78 3.75
CA GLU A 30 4.89 -22.23 5.03
C GLU A 30 6.29 -21.67 5.33
N GLN A 31 7.08 -21.39 4.30
CA GLN A 31 8.37 -20.75 4.41
C GLN A 31 8.23 -19.24 4.68
N VAL A 32 9.26 -18.66 5.29
CA VAL A 32 9.33 -17.22 5.48
C VAL A 32 9.34 -16.51 4.13
N CYS A 33 8.44 -15.57 3.96
CA CYS A 33 8.39 -14.69 2.80
C CYS A 33 8.54 -13.22 3.19
N SER A 34 8.77 -12.35 2.23
CA SER A 34 8.92 -10.91 2.45
C SER A 34 7.67 -10.16 1.97
N ALA A 35 7.26 -9.18 2.75
CA ALA A 35 6.14 -8.29 2.43
C ALA A 35 6.54 -6.82 2.62
N LEU A 36 6.06 -5.96 1.74
CA LEU A 36 6.32 -4.52 1.78
C LEU A 36 5.01 -3.74 1.77
N ASP A 37 4.97 -2.70 2.59
CA ASP A 37 4.00 -1.61 2.49
C ASP A 37 4.76 -0.29 2.22
N PRO A 38 4.71 0.23 0.98
CA PRO A 38 5.44 1.45 0.60
C PRO A 38 4.86 2.73 1.19
N CYS A 39 3.67 2.68 1.77
CA CYS A 39 2.96 3.80 2.40
C CYS A 39 2.34 3.33 3.73
N ILE A 40 3.18 2.77 4.61
CA ILE A 40 2.70 1.94 5.74
C ILE A 40 1.81 2.68 6.72
N GLY A 41 1.89 4.01 6.79
CA GLY A 41 1.12 4.76 7.79
C GLY A 41 1.47 4.33 9.20
N GLU A 42 0.47 4.01 9.99
CA GLU A 42 0.64 3.46 11.35
C GLU A 42 0.83 1.92 11.35
N GLY A 43 0.70 1.26 10.20
CA GLY A 43 0.95 -0.16 10.02
C GLY A 43 -0.19 -1.11 10.42
N VAL A 44 -1.34 -0.57 10.86
CA VAL A 44 -2.44 -1.39 11.41
C VAL A 44 -3.04 -2.33 10.36
N ALA A 45 -3.34 -1.82 9.17
CA ALA A 45 -3.89 -2.63 8.09
C ALA A 45 -2.88 -3.68 7.60
N PHE A 46 -1.61 -3.29 7.48
CA PHE A 46 -0.54 -4.20 7.05
C PHE A 46 -0.31 -5.34 8.04
N ALA A 47 -0.35 -5.05 9.34
CA ALA A 47 -0.27 -6.07 10.38
C ALA A 47 -1.44 -7.07 10.27
N GLU A 48 -2.66 -6.60 10.01
CA GLU A 48 -3.82 -7.48 9.84
C GLU A 48 -3.72 -8.32 8.56
N LEU A 49 -3.28 -7.75 7.44
CA LEU A 49 -3.09 -8.47 6.17
C LEU A 49 -2.04 -9.58 6.26
N THR A 50 -1.07 -9.44 7.12
CA THR A 50 0.03 -10.40 7.32
C THR A 50 -0.08 -11.18 8.62
N ARG A 51 -1.21 -11.10 9.31
CA ARG A 51 -1.45 -11.80 10.58
C ARG A 51 -1.30 -13.30 10.40
N ASP A 52 -0.65 -13.93 11.38
CA ASP A 52 -0.37 -15.38 11.44
C ASP A 52 0.43 -15.94 10.25
N ALA A 53 1.03 -15.07 9.45
CA ALA A 53 1.90 -15.46 8.35
C ALA A 53 3.38 -15.37 8.76
N LYS A 54 4.19 -16.29 8.26
CA LYS A 54 5.65 -16.23 8.41
C LYS A 54 6.22 -15.20 7.43
N THR A 55 6.03 -13.93 7.73
CA THR A 55 6.49 -12.83 6.88
C THR A 55 7.52 -11.97 7.57
N ARG A 56 8.54 -11.57 6.81
CA ARG A 56 9.39 -10.44 7.16
C ARG A 56 8.77 -9.19 6.56
N ARG A 57 8.41 -8.24 7.42
CA ARG A 57 7.61 -7.06 7.08
C ARG A 57 8.48 -5.83 6.97
N TYR A 58 8.34 -5.11 5.85
CA TYR A 58 9.04 -3.88 5.57
C TYR A 58 8.05 -2.77 5.30
N GLY A 59 8.33 -1.57 5.78
CA GLY A 59 7.49 -0.41 5.55
C GLY A 59 8.29 0.83 5.20
N ILE A 60 7.66 1.74 4.47
CA ILE A 60 8.18 3.08 4.18
C ILE A 60 7.10 4.08 4.58
N GLU A 61 7.46 5.11 5.34
CA GLU A 61 6.55 6.17 5.76
C GLU A 61 7.24 7.52 5.77
N LEU A 62 6.60 8.51 5.15
CA LEU A 62 7.10 9.86 5.00
C LEU A 62 7.02 10.66 6.31
N GLU A 63 5.99 10.44 7.11
CA GLU A 63 5.74 11.20 8.33
C GLU A 63 6.35 10.49 9.56
N ALA A 64 7.14 11.25 10.34
CA ALA A 64 7.96 10.69 11.41
C ALA A 64 7.18 10.00 12.52
N GLN A 65 6.02 10.56 12.93
CA GLN A 65 5.22 9.98 14.00
C GLN A 65 4.57 8.66 13.57
N ARG A 66 4.03 8.60 12.33
CA ARG A 66 3.48 7.37 11.78
C ARG A 66 4.56 6.30 11.59
N ALA A 67 5.73 6.70 11.08
CA ALA A 67 6.86 5.78 10.96
C ALA A 67 7.27 5.17 12.30
N ALA A 68 7.26 5.97 13.37
CA ALA A 68 7.54 5.48 14.72
C ALA A 68 6.48 4.48 15.22
N LEU A 69 5.20 4.74 14.95
CA LEU A 69 4.10 3.83 15.29
C LEU A 69 4.17 2.53 14.49
N ALA A 70 4.50 2.62 13.20
CA ALA A 70 4.58 1.47 12.31
C ALA A 70 5.65 0.43 12.72
N ARG A 71 6.65 0.82 13.49
CA ARG A 71 7.69 -0.10 13.99
C ARG A 71 7.16 -1.21 14.91
N SER A 72 5.98 -1.05 15.47
CA SER A 72 5.30 -2.13 16.19
C SER A 72 4.62 -3.16 15.26
N SER A 73 4.44 -2.82 13.99
CA SER A 73 3.72 -3.62 12.99
C SER A 73 4.61 -4.19 11.89
N ALA A 74 5.87 -3.75 11.80
CA ALA A 74 6.81 -4.21 10.80
C ALA A 74 8.21 -4.42 11.39
N ASP A 75 8.97 -5.35 10.81
CA ASP A 75 10.33 -5.68 11.27
C ASP A 75 11.30 -4.54 10.96
N GLU A 76 11.12 -3.88 9.82
CA GLU A 76 11.92 -2.73 9.41
C GLU A 76 11.03 -1.63 8.82
N VAL A 77 11.22 -0.39 9.25
CA VAL A 77 10.52 0.78 8.74
C VAL A 77 11.52 1.87 8.39
N ILE A 78 11.49 2.30 7.13
CA ILE A 78 12.23 3.46 6.64
C ILE A 78 11.35 4.70 6.83
N HIS A 79 11.84 5.67 7.59
CA HIS A 79 11.27 7.01 7.62
C HIS A 79 11.87 7.82 6.46
N GLY A 80 11.07 8.09 5.44
CA GLY A 80 11.52 8.82 4.26
C GLY A 80 10.51 8.77 3.11
N ASN A 81 10.88 9.42 2.02
CA ASN A 81 10.09 9.43 0.81
C ASN A 81 10.30 8.11 0.03
N CYS A 82 9.21 7.42 -0.29
CA CYS A 82 9.27 6.17 -1.04
C CYS A 82 10.00 6.31 -2.38
N PHE A 83 9.86 7.45 -3.05
CA PHE A 83 10.52 7.71 -4.35
C PHE A 83 12.05 7.84 -4.26
N ASP A 84 12.59 8.11 -3.09
CA ASP A 84 14.03 8.15 -2.83
C ASP A 84 14.59 6.76 -2.47
N VAL A 85 13.72 5.80 -2.17
CA VAL A 85 14.12 4.43 -1.84
C VAL A 85 14.31 3.63 -3.12
N GLN A 86 15.42 2.91 -3.17
CA GLN A 86 15.69 1.94 -4.22
C GLN A 86 15.79 0.54 -3.64
N CYS A 87 15.23 -0.41 -4.34
CA CYS A 87 15.19 -1.80 -3.95
C CYS A 87 15.52 -2.67 -5.17
N PRO A 88 16.22 -3.79 -5.00
CA PRO A 88 16.41 -4.74 -6.08
C PRO A 88 15.06 -5.24 -6.61
N VAL A 89 15.00 -5.51 -7.90
CA VAL A 89 13.80 -6.12 -8.50
C VAL A 89 13.50 -7.48 -7.87
N GLU A 90 12.22 -7.86 -7.86
CA GLU A 90 11.78 -9.16 -7.36
C GLU A 90 12.18 -9.46 -5.89
N SER A 91 12.12 -8.45 -5.03
CA SER A 91 12.50 -8.57 -3.61
C SER A 91 11.37 -9.06 -2.71
N TYR A 92 10.11 -8.78 -3.04
CA TYR A 92 8.97 -9.03 -2.16
C TYR A 92 7.98 -10.03 -2.75
N SER A 93 7.44 -10.89 -1.90
CA SER A 93 6.39 -11.85 -2.25
C SER A 93 5.00 -11.21 -2.19
N LEU A 94 4.83 -10.19 -1.36
CA LEU A 94 3.62 -9.39 -1.22
C LEU A 94 3.98 -7.90 -1.21
N ILE A 95 3.27 -7.11 -1.98
CA ILE A 95 3.24 -5.65 -1.83
C ILE A 95 1.81 -5.22 -1.55
N TYR A 96 1.61 -4.54 -0.42
CA TYR A 96 0.37 -3.86 -0.10
C TYR A 96 0.55 -2.37 -0.34
N LEU A 97 -0.15 -1.83 -1.33
CA LEU A 97 -0.03 -0.45 -1.76
C LEU A 97 -1.37 0.27 -1.59
N ASN A 98 -1.46 1.10 -0.57
CA ASN A 98 -2.53 2.06 -0.34
C ASN A 98 -1.91 3.47 -0.38
N PRO A 99 -1.67 4.03 -1.58
CA PRO A 99 -0.96 5.29 -1.73
C PRO A 99 -1.84 6.47 -1.32
N PRO A 100 -1.25 7.63 -1.03
CA PRO A 100 -2.01 8.85 -0.81
C PRO A 100 -2.83 9.21 -2.06
N TYR A 101 -4.07 9.68 -1.86
CA TYR A 101 -5.00 10.02 -2.93
C TYR A 101 -4.91 11.49 -3.29
N ASP A 102 -3.81 11.90 -3.91
CA ASP A 102 -3.59 13.28 -4.26
C ASP A 102 -2.88 13.44 -5.60
N PHE A 103 -2.82 14.68 -6.09
CA PHE A 103 -2.03 15.03 -7.26
C PHE A 103 -0.65 15.47 -6.81
N GLU A 104 0.36 15.15 -7.60
CA GLU A 104 1.67 15.74 -7.43
C GLU A 104 1.59 17.25 -7.67
N ILE A 105 2.09 18.04 -6.71
CA ILE A 105 2.15 19.51 -6.83
C ILE A 105 3.43 19.85 -7.58
N GLY A 106 3.33 20.07 -8.88
CA GLY A 106 4.45 20.44 -9.74
C GLY A 106 4.00 21.13 -11.03
N GLU A 107 4.93 21.70 -11.77
CA GLU A 107 4.65 22.47 -12.99
C GLU A 107 4.14 21.62 -14.17
N ASP A 108 4.36 20.30 -14.15
CA ASP A 108 3.85 19.33 -15.15
C ASP A 108 2.74 18.44 -14.53
N LYS A 109 1.66 18.87 -14.59
CA LYS A 109 0.35 18.80 -14.03
C LYS A 109 -0.51 17.62 -14.27
N SER A 110 -0.20 16.36 -14.27
CA SER A 110 -1.34 15.43 -14.35
C SER A 110 -1.07 13.99 -13.96
N GLN A 111 0.01 13.72 -13.30
CA GLN A 111 0.24 12.37 -12.83
C GLN A 111 -0.32 12.21 -11.42
N ARG A 112 -1.20 11.24 -11.26
CA ARG A 112 -1.76 10.93 -9.96
C ARG A 112 -0.79 10.09 -9.15
N MET A 113 -0.80 10.33 -7.84
CA MET A 113 0.08 9.63 -6.89
C MET A 113 -0.11 8.11 -6.95
N GLU A 114 -1.32 7.63 -7.15
CA GLU A 114 -1.62 6.20 -7.26
C GLU A 114 -0.82 5.53 -8.38
N ARG A 115 -0.75 6.16 -9.55
CA ARG A 115 0.03 5.66 -10.68
C ARG A 115 1.52 5.78 -10.45
N LEU A 116 1.98 6.91 -9.90
CA LEU A 116 3.40 7.13 -9.62
C LEU A 116 3.95 6.10 -8.63
N PHE A 117 3.24 5.85 -7.54
CA PHE A 117 3.63 4.82 -6.58
C PHE A 117 3.64 3.43 -7.22
N LEU A 118 2.60 3.07 -7.97
CA LEU A 118 2.55 1.77 -8.64
C LEU A 118 3.71 1.61 -9.61
N ASP A 119 3.99 2.62 -10.45
CA ASP A 119 5.09 2.59 -11.41
C ASP A 119 6.47 2.45 -10.73
N HIS A 120 6.62 3.07 -9.56
CA HIS A 120 7.86 3.02 -8.79
C HIS A 120 8.12 1.64 -8.17
N VAL A 121 7.06 0.98 -7.64
CA VAL A 121 7.23 -0.20 -6.77
C VAL A 121 6.93 -1.54 -7.45
N TYR A 122 6.22 -1.59 -8.57
CA TYR A 122 5.74 -2.86 -9.13
C TYR A 122 6.85 -3.86 -9.47
N ARG A 123 8.02 -3.37 -9.86
CA ARG A 123 9.19 -4.21 -10.18
C ARG A 123 9.85 -4.85 -8.95
N TRP A 124 9.53 -4.36 -7.76
CA TRP A 124 10.02 -4.95 -6.52
C TRP A 124 9.26 -6.22 -6.14
N LEU A 125 8.09 -6.44 -6.76
CA LEU A 125 7.33 -7.66 -6.56
C LEU A 125 7.96 -8.83 -7.32
N LYS A 126 8.11 -9.98 -6.64
CA LYS A 126 8.57 -11.23 -7.25
C LYS A 126 7.58 -11.74 -8.29
N ARG A 127 8.07 -12.48 -9.25
CA ARG A 127 7.21 -13.26 -10.14
C ARG A 127 6.36 -14.24 -9.32
N GLY A 128 5.06 -14.28 -9.59
CA GLY A 128 4.12 -15.05 -8.80
C GLY A 128 3.76 -14.43 -7.46
N GLY A 129 4.33 -13.27 -7.12
CA GLY A 129 3.95 -12.49 -5.95
C GLY A 129 2.58 -11.83 -6.10
N VAL A 130 2.04 -11.33 -5.00
CA VAL A 130 0.73 -10.69 -4.92
C VAL A 130 0.88 -9.20 -4.68
N LEU A 131 0.21 -8.40 -5.51
CA LEU A 131 -0.03 -6.99 -5.27
C LEU A 131 -1.45 -6.80 -4.75
N ILE A 132 -1.58 -6.12 -3.62
CA ILE A 132 -2.86 -5.58 -3.13
C ILE A 132 -2.80 -4.07 -3.35
N LEU A 133 -3.63 -3.57 -4.26
CA LEU A 133 -3.71 -2.15 -4.58
C LEU A 133 -5.05 -1.60 -4.11
N VAL A 134 -5.02 -0.61 -3.22
CA VAL A 134 -6.21 0.10 -2.72
C VAL A 134 -6.20 1.50 -3.29
N ILE A 135 -7.14 1.78 -4.17
CA ILE A 135 -7.26 3.07 -4.85
C ILE A 135 -8.74 3.42 -5.10
N PRO A 136 -9.08 4.71 -5.23
CA PRO A 136 -10.42 5.10 -5.66
C PRO A 136 -10.75 4.51 -7.04
N ARG A 137 -12.01 4.09 -7.21
CA ARG A 137 -12.51 3.43 -8.43
C ARG A 137 -12.19 4.19 -9.70
N ASP A 138 -12.34 5.51 -9.65
CA ASP A 138 -12.20 6.38 -10.82
C ASP A 138 -10.76 6.42 -11.36
N TYR A 139 -9.78 6.04 -10.52
CA TYR A 139 -8.36 6.06 -10.88
C TYR A 139 -7.78 4.71 -11.30
N ILE A 140 -8.59 3.66 -11.34
CA ILE A 140 -8.18 2.34 -11.87
C ILE A 140 -7.69 2.49 -13.32
N ARG A 141 -8.34 3.35 -14.12
CA ARG A 141 -7.94 3.62 -15.51
C ARG A 141 -6.50 4.15 -15.61
N ASP A 142 -6.09 5.01 -14.69
CA ASP A 142 -4.75 5.62 -14.70
C ASP A 142 -3.65 4.57 -14.43
N CYS A 143 -3.97 3.54 -13.66
CA CYS A 143 -3.11 2.39 -13.40
C CYS A 143 -3.25 1.26 -14.43
N GLY A 144 -4.25 1.34 -15.31
CA GLY A 144 -4.71 0.25 -16.18
C GLY A 144 -3.63 -0.32 -17.08
N GLN A 145 -2.76 0.51 -17.62
CA GLN A 145 -1.67 0.06 -18.50
C GLN A 145 -0.68 -0.84 -17.74
N ILE A 146 -0.24 -0.43 -16.55
CA ILE A 146 0.68 -1.23 -15.73
C ILE A 146 -0.01 -2.52 -15.31
N LEU A 147 -1.25 -2.45 -14.83
CA LEU A 147 -2.02 -3.63 -14.38
C LEU A 147 -2.23 -4.63 -15.51
N ALA A 148 -2.57 -4.18 -16.72
CA ALA A 148 -2.83 -5.04 -17.85
C ALA A 148 -1.58 -5.75 -18.41
N TYR A 149 -0.43 -5.06 -18.42
CA TYR A 149 0.78 -5.60 -19.04
C TYR A 149 1.72 -6.30 -18.06
N GLN A 150 1.67 -5.97 -16.78
CA GLN A 150 2.62 -6.49 -15.79
C GLN A 150 2.03 -7.53 -14.84
N PHE A 151 0.70 -7.64 -14.76
CA PHE A 151 0.03 -8.54 -13.83
C PHE A 151 -0.88 -9.52 -14.56
N ARG A 152 -1.03 -10.72 -13.98
CA ARG A 152 -2.02 -11.72 -14.36
C ARG A 152 -3.09 -11.81 -13.28
N ASP A 153 -4.24 -12.34 -13.62
CA ASP A 153 -5.33 -12.60 -12.68
C ASP A 153 -5.76 -11.36 -11.87
N VAL A 154 -5.82 -10.21 -12.54
CA VAL A 154 -6.28 -8.97 -11.92
C VAL A 154 -7.75 -9.10 -11.53
N ARG A 155 -8.05 -8.91 -10.25
CA ARG A 155 -9.41 -8.95 -9.70
C ARG A 155 -9.70 -7.62 -9.02
N VAL A 156 -10.91 -7.10 -9.24
CA VAL A 156 -11.36 -5.84 -8.65
C VAL A 156 -12.47 -6.13 -7.65
N TYR A 157 -12.32 -5.62 -6.45
CA TYR A 157 -13.30 -5.72 -5.37
C TYR A 157 -13.69 -4.33 -4.91
N HIS A 158 -14.96 -4.14 -4.58
CA HIS A 158 -15.41 -2.92 -3.91
C HIS A 158 -15.28 -3.06 -2.40
N LEU A 159 -14.88 -1.99 -1.74
CA LEU A 159 -15.00 -1.89 -0.30
C LEU A 159 -16.48 -1.90 0.09
N THR A 160 -16.82 -2.43 1.26
CA THR A 160 -18.20 -2.48 1.73
C THR A 160 -18.71 -1.09 2.12
N GLU A 161 -20.01 -0.84 1.96
CA GLU A 161 -20.61 0.49 2.22
C GLU A 161 -20.36 1.03 3.63
N GLY A 162 -20.18 0.15 4.61
CA GLY A 162 -19.80 0.54 5.98
C GLY A 162 -18.43 1.17 6.13
N SER A 163 -17.55 1.00 5.13
CA SER A 163 -16.21 1.57 5.09
C SER A 163 -16.18 2.97 4.47
N GLN A 164 -17.23 3.34 3.72
CA GLN A 164 -17.32 4.63 3.03
C GLN A 164 -17.90 5.75 3.90
N SER A 165 -18.51 5.40 5.04
CA SER A 165 -19.20 6.37 5.92
C SER A 165 -18.26 7.26 6.75
N GLN A 166 -16.96 7.17 6.58
CA GLN A 166 -15.98 8.02 7.26
C GLN A 166 -15.37 9.10 6.35
N GLU A 167 -15.88 9.25 5.12
CA GLU A 167 -15.40 10.20 4.12
C GLU A 167 -16.30 11.47 4.01
N HIS A 168 -16.85 11.97 5.15
CA HIS A 168 -17.52 13.29 5.18
C HIS A 168 -16.98 14.17 6.29
#